data_0beea53efe21bd243c7e4adc19624f81
#
_entry.id   0beea53efe21bd243c7e4adc19624f81
#
_cell.length_a   1.000
_cell.length_b   1.000
_cell.length_c   1.000
_cell.angle_alpha   90.00
_cell.angle_beta   90.00
_cell.angle_gamma   90.00
#
_symmetry.space_group_name_H-M   'P 1'
#
loop_
_entity.id
_entity.type
_entity.pdbx_description
1 polymer ?
#
loop_
_entity_poly.entity_id
_entity_poly.type
_entity_poly.pdbx_seq_one_letter_code
_entity_poly.pdbx_strand_id
1 'polypeptide(L)'
;RSRGLGDVYKRQALRSHNLEDVDTSGGVREVKVIQNAFGGSDPETLESIKFYAPKSFEGQNRAVTLRDYQQIIPKVYPQTKSVNVWGGEDNIPAAFGRVYISIRPNVGTLLSDLEKEQVRQKLKKDYSVLTILPNLVDPDYTKIIITSTVKYDDESTLLTSDELKSKVEDVIKNFNDQYVSEFNNYFRYSNLVSRIDNTDAAITNNETTVELMNTSTPLLDTKFTYTFYFNNPVKKGTLSSNGFLLSGSTNLIYAEDGEDGKLKFWYMDGTTKKYLTTGISGTIDYTSGLVTISDATITGIASGTGNDLYIRSVSYTHLTLPTILL
;
A
#
# COMPACT_ATOMS: atom_id res chain seq x y z
N ARG A 1 -7.52 -39.77 4.37
CA ARG A 1 -8.42 -38.68 4.87
C ARG A 1 -7.72 -38.00 6.05
N SER A 2 -6.96 -36.96 5.79
CA SER A 2 -6.19 -36.21 6.80
C SER A 2 -6.89 -34.94 7.27
N ARG A 3 -8.22 -34.95 7.44
CA ARG A 3 -8.98 -33.76 7.88
C ARG A 3 -8.62 -33.27 9.28
N GLY A 4 -8.14 -34.14 10.17
CA GLY A 4 -7.80 -33.76 11.56
C GLY A 4 -6.40 -33.16 11.72
N LEU A 5 -5.47 -33.54 10.88
CA LEU A 5 -4.10 -33.01 10.90
C LEU A 5 -3.99 -31.58 10.37
N GLY A 6 -4.80 -31.21 9.35
CA GLY A 6 -4.81 -29.87 8.80
C GLY A 6 -5.18 -28.77 9.81
N ASP A 7 -6.14 -29.05 10.71
CA ASP A 7 -6.61 -28.06 11.68
C ASP A 7 -5.67 -27.89 12.88
N VAL A 8 -4.97 -28.94 13.28
CA VAL A 8 -3.94 -28.87 14.32
C VAL A 8 -2.74 -28.08 13.82
N TYR A 9 -2.38 -28.24 12.57
CA TYR A 9 -1.23 -27.58 11.99
C TYR A 9 -1.47 -26.11 11.57
N LYS A 10 -2.71 -25.69 11.40
CA LYS A 10 -3.05 -24.29 11.12
C LYS A 10 -2.87 -23.35 12.32
N ARG A 11 -2.95 -23.89 13.52
CA ARG A 11 -2.81 -23.11 14.78
C ARG A 11 -1.41 -23.11 15.36
N GLN A 12 -0.53 -23.95 14.85
CA GLN A 12 0.87 -24.00 15.23
C GLN A 12 1.70 -23.60 14.01
N ALA A 13 2.70 -22.75 14.21
CA ALA A 13 3.70 -22.50 13.18
C ALA A 13 4.32 -23.85 12.79
N LEU A 14 3.85 -24.42 11.69
CA LEU A 14 4.38 -25.68 11.18
C LEU A 14 5.83 -25.45 10.81
N ARG A 15 6.69 -26.25 11.40
CA ARG A 15 8.11 -26.20 11.18
C ARG A 15 8.51 -27.47 10.43
N SER A 16 9.20 -27.36 9.33
CA SER A 16 9.85 -28.54 8.76
C SER A 16 11.05 -28.87 9.62
N HIS A 17 11.14 -30.14 9.99
CA HIS A 17 12.17 -30.66 10.88
C HIS A 17 13.07 -31.58 10.08
N ASN A 18 14.36 -31.42 10.26
CA ASN A 18 15.33 -32.44 9.85
C ASN A 18 15.76 -33.21 11.10
N LEU A 19 15.80 -34.51 11.00
CA LEU A 19 16.34 -35.37 12.07
C LEU A 19 17.86 -35.43 11.87
N GLU A 20 18.58 -34.59 12.62
CA GLU A 20 20.01 -34.67 12.72
C GLU A 20 20.32 -35.52 13.98
N ASP A 21 21.00 -36.62 13.84
CA ASP A 21 21.33 -37.59 14.89
C ASP A 21 20.20 -38.52 15.35
N VAL A 22 20.06 -39.63 14.65
CA VAL A 22 19.32 -40.81 15.16
C VAL A 22 20.32 -41.68 15.90
N ASP A 23 20.20 -41.78 17.20
CA ASP A 23 21.01 -42.71 17.96
C ASP A 23 20.73 -44.15 17.53
N THR A 24 21.74 -44.99 17.56
CA THR A 24 21.65 -46.43 17.25
C THR A 24 20.69 -47.19 18.18
N SER A 25 20.28 -46.57 19.30
CA SER A 25 19.23 -47.07 20.23
C SER A 25 17.79 -46.65 19.82
N GLY A 26 17.60 -45.97 18.67
CA GLY A 26 16.29 -45.58 18.15
C GLY A 26 15.71 -44.28 18.72
N GLY A 27 16.49 -43.50 19.46
CA GLY A 27 16.08 -42.18 19.99
C GLY A 27 16.47 -41.02 19.09
N VAL A 28 15.64 -39.97 19.08
CA VAL A 28 15.92 -38.70 18.44
C VAL A 28 16.61 -37.78 19.43
N ARG A 29 17.85 -37.38 19.16
CA ARG A 29 18.61 -36.49 20.06
C ARG A 29 18.28 -35.01 19.83
N GLU A 30 18.13 -34.60 18.60
CA GLU A 30 17.89 -33.20 18.27
C GLU A 30 16.96 -33.06 17.07
N VAL A 31 16.10 -32.02 17.12
CA VAL A 31 15.22 -31.66 16.01
C VAL A 31 15.47 -30.18 15.69
N LYS A 32 16.07 -29.91 14.52
CA LYS A 32 16.27 -28.55 14.04
C LYS A 32 15.20 -28.15 13.06
N VAL A 33 14.69 -26.95 13.24
CA VAL A 33 13.80 -26.32 12.26
C VAL A 33 14.63 -25.73 11.16
N ILE A 34 14.53 -26.28 9.95
CA ILE A 34 15.22 -25.78 8.77
C ILE A 34 14.47 -24.60 8.17
N GLN A 35 13.14 -24.69 8.12
CA GLN A 35 12.29 -23.68 7.51
C GLN A 35 10.92 -23.67 8.22
N ASN A 36 10.38 -22.48 8.45
CA ASN A 36 9.01 -22.34 8.94
C ASN A 36 8.01 -22.79 7.88
N ALA A 37 6.88 -23.31 8.32
CA ALA A 37 5.79 -23.64 7.44
C ALA A 37 5.27 -22.37 6.72
N PHE A 38 4.95 -22.53 5.44
CA PHE A 38 4.53 -21.44 4.56
C PHE A 38 3.23 -21.82 3.84
N GLY A 39 2.33 -20.87 3.63
CA GLY A 39 1.14 -21.03 2.80
C GLY A 39 -0.04 -21.71 3.48
N GLY A 40 -0.10 -21.75 4.81
CA GLY A 40 -1.29 -22.21 5.55
C GLY A 40 -2.36 -21.09 5.65
N SER A 41 -3.62 -21.44 5.43
CA SER A 41 -4.76 -20.54 5.61
C SER A 41 -6.00 -21.29 6.12
N ASP A 42 -7.03 -20.56 6.49
CA ASP A 42 -8.34 -21.14 6.77
C ASP A 42 -8.93 -21.80 5.51
N PRO A 43 -9.89 -22.74 5.68
CA PRO A 43 -10.58 -23.36 4.54
C PRO A 43 -11.22 -22.30 3.66
N GLU A 44 -11.09 -22.49 2.34
CA GLU A 44 -11.70 -21.63 1.35
C GLU A 44 -13.22 -21.63 1.48
N THR A 45 -13.86 -20.46 1.32
CA THR A 45 -15.32 -20.35 1.38
C THR A 45 -15.97 -20.98 0.15
N LEU A 46 -17.22 -21.42 0.29
CA LEU A 46 -17.98 -22.03 -0.82
C LEU A 46 -18.15 -21.07 -2.02
N GLU A 47 -18.29 -19.78 -1.74
CA GLU A 47 -18.40 -18.74 -2.78
C GLU A 47 -17.09 -18.55 -3.54
N SER A 48 -15.98 -18.55 -2.82
CA SER A 48 -14.64 -18.53 -3.41
C SER A 48 -14.40 -19.75 -4.30
N ILE A 49 -14.75 -20.95 -3.82
CA ILE A 49 -14.62 -22.19 -4.60
C ILE A 49 -15.45 -22.12 -5.87
N LYS A 50 -16.73 -21.69 -5.79
CA LYS A 50 -17.61 -21.55 -6.97
C LYS A 50 -17.04 -20.57 -7.99
N PHE A 51 -16.43 -19.50 -7.55
CA PHE A 51 -15.85 -18.49 -8.42
C PHE A 51 -14.54 -18.94 -9.07
N TYR A 52 -13.66 -19.58 -8.31
CA TYR A 52 -12.31 -19.93 -8.78
C TYR A 52 -12.19 -21.32 -9.43
N ALA A 53 -13.07 -22.29 -9.09
CA ALA A 53 -12.96 -23.65 -9.62
C ALA A 53 -13.07 -23.73 -11.16
N PRO A 54 -14.04 -23.07 -11.83
CA PRO A 54 -14.12 -23.09 -13.30
C PRO A 54 -12.87 -22.49 -13.94
N LYS A 55 -12.41 -21.36 -13.41
CA LYS A 55 -11.24 -20.63 -13.91
C LYS A 55 -9.94 -21.40 -13.72
N SER A 56 -9.84 -22.14 -12.61
CA SER A 56 -8.68 -23.00 -12.33
C SER A 56 -8.63 -24.20 -13.30
N PHE A 57 -9.78 -24.70 -13.73
CA PHE A 57 -9.88 -25.76 -14.73
C PHE A 57 -9.45 -25.27 -16.11
N GLU A 58 -9.88 -24.06 -16.52
CA GLU A 58 -9.49 -23.44 -17.78
C GLU A 58 -7.96 -23.22 -17.87
N GLY A 59 -7.34 -22.75 -16.79
CA GLY A 59 -5.90 -22.47 -16.73
C GLY A 59 -5.00 -23.70 -16.68
N GLN A 60 -5.54 -24.92 -16.48
CA GLN A 60 -4.79 -26.19 -16.38
C GLN A 60 -3.54 -26.10 -15.45
N ASN A 61 -3.62 -25.30 -14.39
CA ASN A 61 -2.52 -24.99 -13.47
C ASN A 61 -1.27 -24.38 -14.14
N ARG A 62 -1.45 -23.62 -15.22
CA ARG A 62 -0.35 -22.88 -15.86
C ARG A 62 -0.64 -21.39 -15.78
N ALA A 63 0.38 -20.61 -15.43
CA ALA A 63 0.32 -19.16 -15.45
C ALA A 63 0.85 -18.64 -16.79
N VAL A 64 -0.04 -18.29 -17.69
CA VAL A 64 0.27 -17.74 -19.02
C VAL A 64 -0.21 -16.31 -19.16
N THR A 65 -1.42 -16.03 -18.70
CA THR A 65 -2.02 -14.69 -18.74
C THR A 65 -1.92 -13.98 -17.40
N LEU A 66 -2.06 -12.65 -17.38
CA LEU A 66 -2.10 -11.87 -16.14
C LEU A 66 -3.20 -12.38 -15.19
N ARG A 67 -4.34 -12.79 -15.74
CA ARG A 67 -5.44 -13.35 -14.96
C ARG A 67 -5.10 -14.68 -14.29
N ASP A 68 -4.32 -15.53 -14.95
CA ASP A 68 -3.89 -16.81 -14.37
C ASP A 68 -3.03 -16.54 -13.13
N TYR A 69 -2.08 -15.60 -13.22
CA TYR A 69 -1.27 -15.18 -12.08
C TYR A 69 -2.13 -14.66 -10.93
N GLN A 70 -3.11 -13.78 -11.22
CA GLN A 70 -4.02 -13.24 -10.20
C GLN A 70 -4.81 -14.35 -9.48
N GLN A 71 -5.13 -15.45 -10.14
CA GLN A 71 -5.86 -16.58 -9.55
C GLN A 71 -4.95 -17.57 -8.82
N ILE A 72 -3.73 -17.73 -9.29
CA ILE A 72 -2.77 -18.68 -8.74
C ILE A 72 -2.13 -18.14 -7.46
N ILE A 73 -1.86 -16.84 -7.40
CA ILE A 73 -1.19 -16.20 -6.26
C ILE A 73 -1.93 -16.45 -4.93
N PRO A 74 -3.26 -16.28 -4.80
CA PRO A 74 -3.96 -16.61 -3.56
C PRO A 74 -3.85 -18.10 -3.16
N LYS A 75 -3.64 -19.01 -4.12
CA LYS A 75 -3.39 -20.43 -3.83
C LYS A 75 -1.97 -20.67 -3.33
N VAL A 76 -1.01 -19.91 -3.86
CA VAL A 76 0.41 -19.99 -3.48
C VAL A 76 0.65 -19.32 -2.13
N TYR A 77 0.05 -18.15 -1.93
CA TYR A 77 0.12 -17.34 -0.71
C TYR A 77 -1.29 -16.96 -0.24
N PRO A 78 -1.93 -17.81 0.58
CA PRO A 78 -3.33 -17.61 0.99
C PRO A 78 -3.59 -16.38 1.87
N GLN A 79 -2.55 -15.79 2.47
CA GLN A 79 -2.65 -14.55 3.25
C GLN A 79 -2.70 -13.30 2.35
N THR A 80 -3.07 -13.47 1.09
CA THR A 80 -3.21 -12.39 0.13
C THR A 80 -4.56 -11.70 0.30
N LYS A 81 -4.55 -10.37 0.51
CA LYS A 81 -5.76 -9.52 0.49
C LYS A 81 -6.08 -9.09 -0.94
N SER A 82 -5.08 -8.66 -1.68
CA SER A 82 -5.22 -8.21 -3.07
C SER A 82 -3.93 -8.43 -3.86
N VAL A 83 -4.05 -8.63 -5.16
CA VAL A 83 -2.94 -8.86 -6.08
C VAL A 83 -3.07 -7.95 -7.29
N ASN A 84 -1.97 -7.34 -7.67
CA ASN A 84 -1.83 -6.68 -8.96
C ASN A 84 -0.74 -7.36 -9.79
N VAL A 85 -1.01 -7.60 -11.08
CA VAL A 85 -0.12 -8.28 -12.01
C VAL A 85 -0.08 -7.52 -13.32
N TRP A 86 1.13 -7.26 -13.84
CA TRP A 86 1.33 -6.61 -15.14
C TRP A 86 2.52 -7.19 -15.88
N GLY A 87 2.53 -6.99 -17.19
CA GLY A 87 3.63 -7.43 -18.04
C GLY A 87 4.84 -6.51 -17.94
N GLY A 88 6.03 -7.04 -18.18
CA GLY A 88 7.24 -6.24 -18.19
C GLY A 88 7.32 -5.26 -19.36
N GLU A 89 6.50 -5.43 -20.38
CA GLU A 89 6.34 -4.48 -21.48
C GLU A 89 5.78 -3.12 -21.05
N ASP A 90 4.98 -3.10 -19.95
CA ASP A 90 4.38 -1.88 -19.41
C ASP A 90 5.38 -1.05 -18.57
N ASN A 91 6.56 -1.59 -18.28
CA ASN A 91 7.57 -0.89 -17.50
C ASN A 91 8.38 0.11 -18.36
N ILE A 92 8.92 1.11 -17.69
CA ILE A 92 9.84 2.09 -18.29
C ILE A 92 11.19 2.03 -17.57
N PRO A 93 12.26 1.47 -18.15
CA PRO A 93 12.33 0.82 -19.47
C PRO A 93 11.63 -0.53 -19.53
N ALA A 94 11.10 -0.90 -20.70
CA ALA A 94 10.42 -2.17 -20.89
C ALA A 94 11.33 -3.38 -20.59
N ALA A 95 10.82 -4.37 -19.88
CA ALA A 95 11.53 -5.59 -19.46
C ALA A 95 10.80 -6.83 -19.95
N PHE A 96 10.99 -7.18 -21.22
CA PHE A 96 10.31 -8.32 -21.85
C PHE A 96 10.65 -9.66 -21.19
N GLY A 97 9.71 -10.61 -21.23
CA GLY A 97 9.85 -11.93 -20.62
C GLY A 97 9.71 -11.94 -19.10
N ARG A 98 9.28 -10.83 -18.51
CA ARG A 98 9.00 -10.73 -17.07
C ARG A 98 7.54 -10.42 -16.81
N VAL A 99 7.01 -10.98 -15.73
CA VAL A 99 5.72 -10.62 -15.17
C VAL A 99 5.98 -10.05 -13.78
N TYR A 100 5.50 -8.87 -13.55
CA TYR A 100 5.60 -8.18 -12.27
C TYR A 100 4.35 -8.45 -11.45
N ILE A 101 4.55 -8.73 -10.19
CA ILE A 101 3.51 -9.14 -9.26
C ILE A 101 3.68 -8.34 -7.98
N SER A 102 2.63 -7.64 -7.60
CA SER A 102 2.56 -6.94 -6.32
C SER A 102 1.45 -7.56 -5.48
N ILE A 103 1.78 -7.93 -4.25
CA ILE A 103 0.87 -8.61 -3.32
C ILE A 103 0.68 -7.74 -2.09
N ARG A 104 -0.57 -7.45 -1.77
CA ARG A 104 -0.95 -6.88 -0.49
C ARG A 104 -1.33 -8.01 0.46
N PRO A 105 -0.64 -8.20 1.60
CA PRO A 105 -1.01 -9.21 2.58
C PRO A 105 -2.23 -8.80 3.40
N ASN A 106 -2.91 -9.79 4.01
CA ASN A 106 -4.01 -9.55 4.95
C ASN A 106 -3.55 -8.85 6.23
N VAL A 107 -2.33 -9.13 6.66
CA VAL A 107 -1.72 -8.55 7.85
C VAL A 107 -0.41 -7.87 7.45
N GLY A 108 -0.22 -6.64 7.88
CA GLY A 108 0.93 -5.83 7.48
C GLY A 108 0.72 -5.11 6.15
N THR A 109 1.78 -4.48 5.66
CA THR A 109 1.78 -3.70 4.41
C THR A 109 2.64 -4.33 3.32
N LEU A 110 3.72 -5.01 3.68
CA LEU A 110 4.72 -5.57 2.76
C LEU A 110 4.98 -7.04 3.10
N LEU A 111 5.36 -7.80 2.07
CA LEU A 111 5.93 -9.13 2.26
C LEU A 111 7.41 -9.01 2.63
N SER A 112 7.88 -9.89 3.51
CA SER A 112 9.32 -10.04 3.74
C SER A 112 10.03 -10.58 2.50
N ASP A 113 11.32 -10.32 2.37
CA ASP A 113 12.11 -10.80 1.22
C ASP A 113 12.12 -12.33 1.14
N LEU A 114 12.07 -13.00 2.29
CA LEU A 114 11.97 -14.45 2.36
C LEU A 114 10.63 -14.95 1.78
N GLU A 115 9.51 -14.32 2.15
CA GLU A 115 8.19 -14.67 1.62
C GLU A 115 8.10 -14.41 0.11
N LYS A 116 8.63 -13.29 -0.36
CA LYS A 116 8.72 -12.98 -1.80
C LYS A 116 9.48 -14.08 -2.55
N GLU A 117 10.63 -14.50 -2.03
CA GLU A 117 11.43 -15.55 -2.64
C GLU A 117 10.69 -16.89 -2.64
N GLN A 118 10.01 -17.26 -1.56
CA GLN A 118 9.23 -18.49 -1.47
C GLN A 118 8.07 -18.50 -2.49
N VAL A 119 7.33 -17.40 -2.60
CA VAL A 119 6.28 -17.25 -3.61
C VAL A 119 6.85 -17.35 -5.02
N ARG A 120 7.96 -16.66 -5.28
CA ARG A 120 8.64 -16.70 -6.59
C ARG A 120 9.08 -18.09 -6.98
N GLN A 121 9.71 -18.81 -6.06
CA GLN A 121 10.17 -20.19 -6.32
C GLN A 121 9.01 -21.13 -6.58
N LYS A 122 7.93 -21.01 -5.81
CA LYS A 122 6.74 -21.84 -5.98
C LYS A 122 6.02 -21.55 -7.30
N LEU A 123 5.87 -20.26 -7.66
CA LEU A 123 5.34 -19.88 -8.97
C LEU A 123 6.18 -20.43 -10.11
N LYS A 124 7.51 -20.29 -10.02
CA LYS A 124 8.44 -20.76 -11.06
C LYS A 124 8.43 -22.27 -11.20
N LYS A 125 8.36 -23.01 -10.10
CA LYS A 125 8.43 -24.48 -10.10
C LYS A 125 7.13 -25.13 -10.57
N ASP A 126 5.99 -24.64 -10.07
CA ASP A 126 4.72 -25.35 -10.18
C ASP A 126 3.80 -24.80 -11.27
N TYR A 127 3.98 -23.52 -11.68
CA TYR A 127 3.00 -22.81 -12.52
C TYR A 127 3.61 -22.09 -13.72
N SER A 128 4.89 -21.73 -13.71
CA SER A 128 5.48 -20.87 -14.72
C SER A 128 5.77 -21.61 -16.03
N VAL A 129 5.59 -20.91 -17.14
CA VAL A 129 6.08 -21.31 -18.46
C VAL A 129 7.57 -20.94 -18.57
N LEU A 130 8.35 -21.74 -19.28
CA LEU A 130 9.82 -21.67 -19.34
C LEU A 130 10.41 -20.29 -19.67
N THR A 131 9.68 -19.44 -20.38
CA THR A 131 10.17 -18.16 -20.86
C THR A 131 9.75 -16.96 -20.01
N ILE A 132 8.85 -17.15 -19.03
CA ILE A 132 8.31 -16.07 -18.22
C ILE A 132 8.90 -16.13 -16.82
N LEU A 133 9.51 -15.02 -16.39
CA LEU A 133 10.10 -14.88 -15.06
C LEU A 133 9.19 -14.04 -14.17
N PRO A 134 8.58 -14.63 -13.12
CA PRO A 134 7.82 -13.88 -12.15
C PRO A 134 8.77 -13.04 -11.27
N ASN A 135 8.49 -11.75 -11.17
CA ASN A 135 9.21 -10.79 -10.34
C ASN A 135 8.24 -10.19 -9.33
N LEU A 136 8.51 -10.39 -8.04
CA LEU A 136 7.70 -9.80 -6.97
C LEU A 136 8.27 -8.42 -6.62
N VAL A 137 7.38 -7.44 -6.57
CA VAL A 137 7.70 -6.06 -6.21
C VAL A 137 6.79 -5.59 -5.07
N ASP A 138 7.28 -4.67 -4.28
CA ASP A 138 6.49 -4.09 -3.20
C ASP A 138 5.37 -3.22 -3.74
N PRO A 139 4.20 -3.22 -3.08
CA PRO A 139 3.14 -2.28 -3.41
C PRO A 139 3.54 -0.85 -3.05
N ASP A 140 3.23 0.08 -3.95
CA ASP A 140 3.29 1.50 -3.64
C ASP A 140 1.96 1.95 -3.02
N TYR A 141 2.04 2.63 -1.88
CA TYR A 141 0.87 3.05 -1.13
C TYR A 141 0.69 4.57 -1.17
N THR A 142 -0.37 5.01 -1.84
CA THR A 142 -0.87 6.36 -1.65
C THR A 142 -1.84 6.37 -0.47
N LYS A 143 -1.51 7.09 0.58
CA LYS A 143 -2.38 7.22 1.76
C LYS A 143 -3.45 8.27 1.50
N ILE A 144 -4.68 7.97 1.88
CA ILE A 144 -5.79 8.92 1.84
C ILE A 144 -6.00 9.46 3.24
N ILE A 145 -5.92 10.79 3.39
CA ILE A 145 -6.22 11.49 4.63
C ILE A 145 -7.63 12.07 4.50
N ILE A 146 -8.49 11.69 5.41
CA ILE A 146 -9.88 12.15 5.46
C ILE A 146 -10.03 13.03 6.71
N THR A 147 -10.45 14.27 6.52
CA THR A 147 -10.84 15.17 7.60
C THR A 147 -12.31 15.49 7.42
N SER A 148 -13.15 15.10 8.39
CA SER A 148 -14.59 15.30 8.34
C SER A 148 -15.07 16.08 9.56
N THR A 149 -15.80 17.16 9.32
CA THR A 149 -16.53 17.92 10.35
C THR A 149 -18.00 17.60 10.21
N VAL A 150 -18.55 16.91 11.21
CA VAL A 150 -19.94 16.46 11.23
C VAL A 150 -20.75 17.38 12.13
N LYS A 151 -21.85 17.92 11.61
CA LYS A 151 -22.86 18.67 12.38
C LYS A 151 -24.03 17.75 12.65
N TYR A 152 -24.49 17.73 13.89
CA TYR A 152 -25.60 16.91 14.30
C TYR A 152 -26.55 17.68 15.22
N ASP A 153 -27.78 17.19 15.33
CA ASP A 153 -28.81 17.71 16.24
C ASP A 153 -28.79 16.85 17.51
N ASP A 154 -28.45 17.43 18.64
CA ASP A 154 -28.35 16.75 19.93
C ASP A 154 -29.73 16.38 20.52
N GLU A 155 -30.82 17.03 20.09
CA GLU A 155 -32.18 16.65 20.48
C GLU A 155 -32.70 15.40 19.74
N SER A 156 -32.12 15.09 18.60
CA SER A 156 -32.54 13.98 17.73
C SER A 156 -31.78 12.67 17.97
N THR A 157 -30.84 12.62 18.92
CA THR A 157 -30.08 11.43 19.25
C THR A 157 -29.96 11.21 20.76
N LEU A 158 -29.85 9.94 21.16
CA LEU A 158 -29.51 9.57 22.55
C LEU A 158 -28.00 9.35 22.73
N LEU A 159 -27.22 9.49 21.68
CA LEU A 159 -25.78 9.26 21.68
C LEU A 159 -25.03 10.51 22.12
N THR A 160 -23.96 10.30 22.85
CA THR A 160 -23.00 11.37 23.14
C THR A 160 -22.17 11.71 21.89
N SER A 161 -21.56 12.89 21.88
CA SER A 161 -20.69 13.32 20.77
C SER A 161 -19.54 12.34 20.52
N ASP A 162 -18.98 11.73 21.56
CA ASP A 162 -17.88 10.76 21.44
C ASP A 162 -18.35 9.42 20.86
N GLU A 163 -19.55 8.97 21.23
CA GLU A 163 -20.16 7.77 20.65
C GLU A 163 -20.51 7.97 19.16
N LEU A 164 -21.06 9.13 18.82
CA LEU A 164 -21.35 9.47 17.42
C LEU A 164 -20.07 9.57 16.59
N LYS A 165 -19.02 10.20 17.14
CA LYS A 165 -17.69 10.24 16.53
C LYS A 165 -17.14 8.84 16.29
N SER A 166 -17.22 7.95 17.28
CA SER A 166 -16.76 6.56 17.14
C SER A 166 -17.52 5.81 16.06
N LYS A 167 -18.83 5.98 15.93
CA LYS A 167 -19.64 5.41 14.85
C LYS A 167 -19.18 5.90 13.47
N VAL A 168 -18.93 7.21 13.32
CA VAL A 168 -18.46 7.78 12.06
C VAL A 168 -17.05 7.25 11.72
N GLU A 169 -16.17 7.17 12.70
CA GLU A 169 -14.83 6.56 12.51
C GLU A 169 -14.93 5.10 12.05
N ASP A 170 -15.83 4.30 12.62
CA ASP A 170 -16.03 2.92 12.22
C ASP A 170 -16.62 2.81 10.80
N VAL A 171 -17.49 3.71 10.39
CA VAL A 171 -18.00 3.78 9.01
C VAL A 171 -16.85 4.10 8.04
N ILE A 172 -15.96 5.03 8.38
CA ILE A 172 -14.77 5.37 7.57
C ILE A 172 -13.80 4.16 7.49
N LYS A 173 -13.57 3.45 8.61
CA LYS A 173 -12.73 2.23 8.63
C LYS A 173 -13.33 1.13 7.75
N ASN A 174 -14.63 0.88 7.87
CA ASN A 174 -15.34 -0.09 7.04
C ASN A 174 -15.31 0.28 5.55
N PHE A 175 -15.43 1.58 5.25
CA PHE A 175 -15.28 2.07 3.89
C PHE A 175 -13.86 1.81 3.34
N ASN A 176 -12.83 2.07 4.14
CA ASN A 176 -11.46 1.75 3.77
C ASN A 176 -11.29 0.26 3.45
N ASP A 177 -11.82 -0.63 4.28
CA ASP A 177 -11.65 -2.07 4.10
C ASP A 177 -12.40 -2.63 2.90
N GLN A 178 -13.56 -2.06 2.57
CA GLN A 178 -14.40 -2.51 1.47
C GLN A 178 -13.98 -1.94 0.11
N TYR A 179 -13.52 -0.68 0.07
CA TYR A 179 -13.37 0.05 -1.21
C TYR A 179 -11.95 0.56 -1.48
N VAL A 180 -11.15 0.82 -0.44
CA VAL A 180 -9.83 1.45 -0.61
C VAL A 180 -8.70 0.43 -0.52
N SER A 181 -8.93 -0.64 0.20
CA SER A 181 -7.91 -1.63 0.55
C SER A 181 -7.50 -2.58 -0.56
N GLU A 182 -8.07 -2.50 -1.75
CA GLU A 182 -7.78 -3.38 -2.88
C GLU A 182 -7.09 -2.64 -4.02
N PHE A 183 -6.25 -3.34 -4.78
CA PHE A 183 -5.66 -2.78 -6.00
C PHE A 183 -6.74 -2.50 -7.05
N ASN A 184 -6.52 -1.46 -7.86
CA ASN A 184 -7.39 -1.06 -8.97
C ASN A 184 -8.82 -0.70 -8.55
N ASN A 185 -9.04 -0.39 -7.30
CA ASN A 185 -10.34 0.06 -6.82
C ASN A 185 -10.46 1.59 -6.93
N TYR A 186 -11.69 2.08 -6.93
CA TYR A 186 -11.97 3.51 -7.08
C TYR A 186 -12.45 4.09 -5.76
N PHE A 187 -11.76 5.13 -5.30
CA PHE A 187 -12.29 5.95 -4.22
C PHE A 187 -13.36 6.90 -4.77
N ARG A 188 -14.57 6.80 -4.28
CA ARG A 188 -15.68 7.70 -4.64
C ARG A 188 -16.04 8.58 -3.45
N TYR A 189 -15.71 9.86 -3.54
CA TYR A 189 -16.00 10.85 -2.52
C TYR A 189 -17.48 10.89 -2.12
N SER A 190 -18.38 10.90 -3.12
CA SER A 190 -19.82 10.94 -2.87
C SER A 190 -20.34 9.73 -2.08
N ASN A 191 -19.76 8.54 -2.28
CA ASN A 191 -20.12 7.35 -1.53
C ASN A 191 -19.67 7.46 -0.06
N LEU A 192 -18.48 7.99 0.19
CA LEU A 192 -17.99 8.24 1.55
C LEU A 192 -18.89 9.24 2.29
N VAL A 193 -19.15 10.42 1.69
CA VAL A 193 -19.99 11.46 2.26
C VAL A 193 -21.38 10.93 2.58
N SER A 194 -22.03 10.23 1.63
CA SER A 194 -23.35 9.64 1.84
C SER A 194 -23.35 8.59 2.98
N ARG A 195 -22.28 7.84 3.17
CA ARG A 195 -22.20 6.88 4.28
C ARG A 195 -22.03 7.56 5.62
N ILE A 196 -21.27 8.67 5.67
CA ILE A 196 -21.15 9.49 6.87
C ILE A 196 -22.49 10.08 7.24
N ASP A 197 -23.23 10.69 6.29
CA ASP A 197 -24.55 11.26 6.52
C ASP A 197 -25.57 10.23 7.00
N ASN A 198 -25.49 9.00 6.48
CA ASN A 198 -26.41 7.92 6.85
C ASN A 198 -25.97 7.13 8.10
N THR A 199 -24.93 7.57 8.81
CA THR A 199 -24.46 6.89 10.03
C THR A 199 -25.46 7.00 11.17
N ASP A 200 -26.10 8.16 11.29
CA ASP A 200 -27.14 8.42 12.29
C ASP A 200 -28.13 9.47 11.74
N ALA A 201 -29.41 9.33 12.09
CA ALA A 201 -30.46 10.24 11.64
C ALA A 201 -30.31 11.67 12.21
N ALA A 202 -29.56 11.83 13.28
CA ALA A 202 -29.26 13.14 13.87
C ALA A 202 -28.23 13.92 13.07
N ILE A 203 -27.46 13.30 12.18
CA ILE A 203 -26.48 14.01 11.36
C ILE A 203 -27.20 14.87 10.34
N THR A 204 -26.99 16.17 10.43
CA THR A 204 -27.66 17.17 9.57
C THR A 204 -26.79 17.59 8.39
N ASN A 205 -25.46 17.55 8.55
CA ASN A 205 -24.51 17.92 7.51
C ASN A 205 -23.12 17.38 7.82
N ASN A 206 -22.34 17.09 6.80
CA ASN A 206 -20.91 16.85 6.94
C ASN A 206 -20.11 17.71 5.95
N GLU A 207 -18.97 18.19 6.40
CA GLU A 207 -17.95 18.84 5.58
C GLU A 207 -16.71 17.97 5.61
N THR A 208 -16.47 17.24 4.51
CA THR A 208 -15.39 16.27 4.42
C THR A 208 -14.36 16.72 3.38
N THR A 209 -13.11 16.78 3.77
CA THR A 209 -11.97 17.03 2.88
C THR A 209 -11.14 15.76 2.73
N VAL A 210 -10.60 15.55 1.54
CA VAL A 210 -9.80 14.38 1.20
C VAL A 210 -8.49 14.83 0.60
N GLU A 211 -7.40 14.43 1.22
CA GLU A 211 -6.04 14.66 0.74
C GLU A 211 -5.36 13.34 0.43
N LEU A 212 -4.54 13.35 -0.61
CA LEU A 212 -3.62 12.27 -0.90
C LEU A 212 -2.27 12.56 -0.24
N MET A 213 -1.65 11.55 0.34
CA MET A 213 -0.31 11.64 0.90
C MET A 213 0.55 10.50 0.36
N ASN A 214 1.70 10.84 -0.17
CA ASN A 214 2.75 9.90 -0.53
C ASN A 214 3.99 10.12 0.33
N THR A 215 4.70 9.07 0.69
CA THR A 215 5.82 9.11 1.63
C THR A 215 7.05 8.44 1.03
N SER A 216 8.22 8.99 1.31
CA SER A 216 9.51 8.40 0.95
C SER A 216 10.48 8.54 2.12
N THR A 217 11.19 7.46 2.45
CA THR A 217 12.24 7.51 3.47
C THR A 217 13.50 8.12 2.85
N PRO A 218 13.97 9.29 3.30
CA PRO A 218 15.09 9.95 2.70
C PRO A 218 16.42 9.26 3.00
N LEU A 219 17.30 9.25 2.02
CA LEU A 219 18.72 8.93 2.19
C LEU A 219 19.41 10.16 2.76
N LEU A 220 19.71 10.13 4.06
CA LEU A 220 20.33 11.27 4.74
C LEU A 220 21.76 11.52 4.24
N ASP A 221 22.14 12.78 4.23
CA ASP A 221 23.48 13.26 3.85
C ASP A 221 23.93 12.86 2.44
N THR A 222 23.00 12.41 1.62
CA THR A 222 23.28 11.99 0.23
C THR A 222 22.44 12.81 -0.73
N LYS A 223 23.06 13.28 -1.81
CA LYS A 223 22.37 13.99 -2.89
C LYS A 223 21.51 13.00 -3.65
N PHE A 224 20.19 13.16 -3.59
CA PHE A 224 19.23 12.24 -4.20
C PHE A 224 18.05 12.99 -4.83
N THR A 225 17.41 12.36 -5.82
CA THR A 225 16.19 12.86 -6.44
C THR A 225 15.01 12.04 -5.93
N TYR A 226 14.11 12.67 -5.22
CA TYR A 226 12.91 12.05 -4.66
C TYR A 226 11.76 12.19 -5.63
N THR A 227 11.08 11.09 -5.90
CA THR A 227 9.95 11.03 -6.82
C THR A 227 8.74 10.47 -6.09
N PHE A 228 7.61 11.17 -6.18
CA PHE A 228 6.35 10.80 -5.54
C PHE A 228 5.29 10.64 -6.61
N TYR A 229 4.65 9.49 -6.64
CA TYR A 229 3.61 9.14 -7.61
C TYR A 229 2.24 9.12 -6.92
N PHE A 230 1.41 10.10 -7.19
CA PHE A 230 0.01 10.05 -6.73
C PHE A 230 -0.86 9.19 -7.65
N ASN A 231 -0.41 8.96 -8.90
CA ASN A 231 -1.14 8.21 -9.94
C ASN A 231 -2.58 8.72 -10.17
N ASN A 232 -2.83 9.94 -9.78
CA ASN A 232 -4.09 10.66 -9.92
C ASN A 232 -3.81 12.12 -10.24
N PRO A 233 -4.65 12.78 -11.02
CA PRO A 233 -4.53 14.20 -11.24
C PRO A 233 -4.61 14.97 -9.90
N VAL A 234 -3.69 15.89 -9.70
CA VAL A 234 -3.62 16.72 -8.49
C VAL A 234 -4.07 18.15 -8.79
N LYS A 235 -4.75 18.76 -7.83
CA LYS A 235 -5.26 20.12 -7.96
C LYS A 235 -4.12 21.12 -7.75
N LYS A 236 -4.02 22.11 -8.65
CA LYS A 236 -3.05 23.20 -8.54
C LYS A 236 -3.20 23.98 -7.25
N GLY A 237 -2.08 24.42 -6.67
CA GLY A 237 -2.05 25.22 -5.46
C GLY A 237 -2.28 24.42 -4.16
N THR A 238 -2.38 23.09 -4.21
CA THR A 238 -2.73 22.29 -3.02
C THR A 238 -1.59 21.43 -2.50
N LEU A 239 -0.47 21.36 -3.21
CA LEU A 239 0.64 20.53 -2.79
C LEU A 239 1.42 21.16 -1.62
N SER A 240 1.68 20.37 -0.61
CA SER A 240 2.50 20.74 0.55
C SER A 240 3.34 19.56 1.04
N SER A 241 4.51 19.85 1.61
CA SER A 241 5.35 18.84 2.28
C SER A 241 5.43 19.06 3.78
N ASN A 242 5.93 18.05 4.53
CA ASN A 242 6.45 18.29 5.87
C ASN A 242 7.77 19.06 5.82
N GLY A 243 8.21 19.54 6.99
CA GLY A 243 9.49 20.20 7.13
C GLY A 243 10.65 19.22 7.02
N PHE A 244 11.70 19.59 6.30
CA PHE A 244 12.94 18.84 6.19
C PHE A 244 14.15 19.78 6.24
N LEU A 245 15.29 19.26 6.65
CA LEU A 245 16.55 20.00 6.71
C LEU A 245 17.38 19.69 5.47
N LEU A 246 17.93 20.73 4.85
CA LEU A 246 18.90 20.58 3.77
C LEU A 246 20.33 20.81 4.28
N SER A 247 21.28 20.17 3.63
CA SER A 247 22.69 20.40 3.89
C SER A 247 23.04 21.91 3.77
N GLY A 248 23.69 22.43 4.81
CA GLY A 248 24.03 23.86 4.89
C GLY A 248 22.91 24.77 5.39
N SER A 249 21.73 24.24 5.74
CA SER A 249 20.61 24.99 6.32
C SER A 249 20.31 24.53 7.75
N THR A 250 20.09 25.47 8.65
CA THR A 250 19.57 25.21 10.01
C THR A 250 18.06 25.35 10.11
N ASN A 251 17.43 25.91 9.07
CA ASN A 251 15.98 26.12 9.03
C ASN A 251 15.28 24.93 8.40
N LEU A 252 14.09 24.60 8.93
CA LEU A 252 13.19 23.66 8.31
C LEU A 252 12.64 24.23 7.00
N ILE A 253 12.80 23.48 5.93
CA ILE A 253 12.35 23.84 4.59
C ILE A 253 11.10 23.04 4.28
N TYR A 254 10.16 23.68 3.61
CA TYR A 254 8.89 23.13 3.16
C TYR A 254 8.77 23.29 1.66
N ALA A 255 8.20 22.33 0.99
CA ALA A 255 7.84 22.43 -0.42
C ALA A 255 6.36 22.78 -0.56
N GLU A 256 6.04 23.64 -1.52
CA GLU A 256 4.68 23.96 -1.91
C GLU A 256 4.57 24.09 -3.42
N ASP A 257 3.36 24.04 -3.92
CA ASP A 257 3.05 24.18 -5.33
C ASP A 257 3.24 25.65 -5.80
N GLY A 258 3.99 25.82 -6.88
CA GLY A 258 4.16 27.11 -7.54
C GLY A 258 3.06 27.47 -8.52
N GLU A 259 2.12 26.54 -8.82
CA GLU A 259 1.04 26.63 -9.81
C GLU A 259 1.51 26.69 -11.28
N ASP A 260 2.80 26.76 -11.50
CA ASP A 260 3.46 26.83 -12.82
C ASP A 260 4.12 25.50 -13.26
N GLY A 261 3.84 24.40 -12.53
CA GLY A 261 4.47 23.10 -12.74
C GLY A 261 5.81 22.97 -12.01
N LYS A 262 6.17 23.92 -11.18
CA LYS A 262 7.38 23.91 -10.36
C LYS A 262 7.04 23.96 -8.88
N LEU A 263 7.89 23.35 -8.07
CA LEU A 263 7.82 23.47 -6.61
C LEU A 263 8.54 24.73 -6.15
N LYS A 264 7.95 25.43 -5.19
CA LYS A 264 8.57 26.50 -4.43
C LYS A 264 8.98 25.96 -3.05
N PHE A 265 10.20 26.27 -2.66
CA PHE A 265 10.72 25.87 -1.36
C PHE A 265 10.85 27.10 -0.46
N TRP A 266 10.38 26.97 0.75
CA TRP A 266 10.34 28.09 1.69
C TRP A 266 10.68 27.65 3.12
N TYR A 267 11.08 28.62 3.94
CA TYR A 267 11.31 28.46 5.37
C TYR A 267 10.80 29.66 6.14
N MET A 268 10.64 29.49 7.45
CA MET A 268 10.26 30.60 8.34
C MET A 268 11.53 31.26 8.89
N ASP A 269 11.64 32.57 8.73
CA ASP A 269 12.63 33.43 9.41
C ASP A 269 11.89 34.27 10.44
N GLY A 270 11.85 33.79 11.68
CA GLY A 270 10.94 34.28 12.70
C GLY A 270 9.48 34.05 12.32
N THR A 271 8.75 35.12 12.07
CA THR A 271 7.32 35.07 11.62
C THR A 271 7.16 35.27 10.11
N THR A 272 8.26 35.50 9.38
CA THR A 272 8.20 35.81 7.95
C THR A 272 8.55 34.59 7.10
N LYS A 273 7.69 34.29 6.12
CA LYS A 273 7.94 33.26 5.12
C LYS A 273 8.92 33.76 4.08
N LYS A 274 10.04 33.05 3.89
CA LYS A 274 11.07 33.33 2.88
C LYS A 274 11.22 32.18 1.92
N TYR A 275 11.39 32.47 0.62
CA TYR A 275 11.58 31.47 -0.42
C TYR A 275 13.06 31.28 -0.72
N LEU A 276 13.42 30.02 -0.97
CA LEU A 276 14.73 29.65 -1.48
C LEU A 276 14.78 29.94 -2.98
N THR A 277 15.84 30.61 -3.43
CA THR A 277 16.05 30.93 -4.84
C THR A 277 17.07 30.02 -5.52
N THR A 278 17.83 29.25 -4.75
CA THR A 278 18.91 28.39 -5.23
C THR A 278 19.03 27.14 -4.35
N GLY A 279 19.68 26.10 -4.85
CA GLY A 279 20.11 24.93 -4.06
C GLY A 279 19.18 23.72 -4.12
N ILE A 280 17.93 23.89 -4.47
CA ILE A 280 16.95 22.80 -4.64
C ILE A 280 15.94 23.19 -5.71
N SER A 281 15.49 22.21 -6.46
CA SER A 281 14.45 22.40 -7.48
C SER A 281 13.46 21.23 -7.45
N GLY A 282 12.26 21.45 -7.95
CA GLY A 282 11.28 20.38 -8.09
C GLY A 282 10.25 20.72 -9.12
N THR A 283 9.59 19.68 -9.62
CA THR A 283 8.56 19.76 -10.65
C THR A 283 7.32 18.99 -10.25
N ILE A 284 6.19 19.41 -10.77
CA ILE A 284 4.91 18.74 -10.63
C ILE A 284 4.22 18.61 -11.96
N ASP A 285 3.80 17.42 -12.32
CA ASP A 285 2.86 17.16 -13.40
C ASP A 285 1.46 16.94 -12.80
N TYR A 286 0.60 17.91 -13.01
CA TYR A 286 -0.77 17.89 -12.45
C TYR A 286 -1.65 16.80 -13.06
N THR A 287 -1.32 16.33 -14.26
CA THR A 287 -2.13 15.33 -14.96
C THR A 287 -1.85 13.92 -14.47
N SER A 288 -0.58 13.57 -14.33
CA SER A 288 -0.15 12.26 -13.85
C SER A 288 -0.05 12.20 -12.31
N GLY A 289 0.04 13.37 -11.65
CA GLY A 289 0.32 13.46 -10.21
C GLY A 289 1.76 13.09 -9.87
N LEU A 290 2.67 13.24 -10.83
CA LEU A 290 4.10 13.02 -10.61
C LEU A 290 4.73 14.26 -10.01
N VAL A 291 5.37 14.10 -8.84
CA VAL A 291 6.10 15.15 -8.15
C VAL A 291 7.54 14.73 -7.99
N THR A 292 8.47 15.60 -8.39
CA THR A 292 9.90 15.33 -8.30
C THR A 292 10.59 16.44 -7.52
N ILE A 293 11.39 16.09 -6.52
CA ILE A 293 12.32 16.97 -5.83
C ILE A 293 13.72 16.56 -6.27
N SER A 294 14.38 17.41 -7.03
CA SER A 294 15.63 17.08 -7.69
C SER A 294 16.82 17.49 -6.81
N ASP A 295 17.82 16.62 -6.79
CA ASP A 295 19.16 16.90 -6.28
C ASP A 295 19.21 17.38 -4.80
N ALA A 296 18.26 16.95 -3.97
CA ALA A 296 18.17 17.33 -2.58
C ALA A 296 19.14 16.53 -1.70
N THR A 297 19.93 17.20 -0.88
CA THR A 297 20.73 16.59 0.19
C THR A 297 20.02 16.83 1.51
N ILE A 298 19.20 15.88 1.92
CA ILE A 298 18.41 15.96 3.15
C ILE A 298 19.26 15.47 4.31
N THR A 299 19.34 16.25 5.39
CA THR A 299 20.09 15.93 6.60
C THR A 299 19.19 15.53 7.76
N GLY A 300 17.89 15.80 7.68
CA GLY A 300 16.91 15.43 8.70
C GLY A 300 15.48 15.79 8.32
N ILE A 301 14.55 15.23 9.05
CA ILE A 301 13.11 15.50 8.92
C ILE A 301 12.60 16.16 10.19
N ALA A 302 11.57 17.01 10.10
CA ALA A 302 10.98 17.68 11.24
C ALA A 302 10.50 16.68 12.30
N SER A 303 10.80 16.96 13.56
CA SER A 303 10.38 16.12 14.68
C SER A 303 8.87 16.01 14.77
N GLY A 304 8.35 14.80 15.08
CA GLY A 304 6.92 14.53 15.20
C GLY A 304 6.25 14.04 13.91
N THR A 305 6.97 13.99 12.77
CA THR A 305 6.45 13.50 11.48
C THR A 305 6.98 12.11 11.09
N GLY A 306 7.68 11.44 12.00
CA GLY A 306 8.44 10.22 11.68
C GLY A 306 9.75 10.55 10.98
N ASN A 307 10.35 9.54 10.34
CA ASN A 307 11.60 9.70 9.57
C ASN A 307 11.35 9.86 8.07
N ASP A 308 10.09 9.97 7.65
CA ASP A 308 9.72 10.01 6.24
C ASP A 308 9.47 11.44 5.76
N LEU A 309 9.95 11.73 4.56
CA LEU A 309 9.51 12.88 3.77
C LEU A 309 8.14 12.53 3.18
N TYR A 310 7.14 13.36 3.43
CA TYR A 310 5.85 13.20 2.78
C TYR A 310 5.42 14.44 2.01
N ILE A 311 4.64 14.18 0.98
CA ILE A 311 3.96 15.21 0.19
C ILE A 311 2.46 14.94 0.24
N ARG A 312 1.69 15.99 0.47
CA ARG A 312 0.23 15.99 0.44
C ARG A 312 -0.27 16.83 -0.70
N SER A 313 -1.38 16.42 -1.28
CA SER A 313 -2.09 17.20 -2.29
C SER A 313 -3.57 16.84 -2.27
N VAL A 314 -4.41 17.76 -2.70
CA VAL A 314 -5.84 17.50 -2.93
C VAL A 314 -5.99 17.01 -4.37
N SER A 315 -6.73 15.93 -4.54
CA SER A 315 -7.11 15.46 -5.87
C SER A 315 -8.54 15.88 -6.23
N TYR A 316 -8.91 15.69 -7.49
CA TYR A 316 -10.29 15.83 -7.91
C TYR A 316 -11.17 14.72 -7.34
N THR A 317 -12.48 14.89 -7.33
CA THR A 317 -13.47 14.09 -6.59
C THR A 317 -13.56 12.60 -6.90
N HIS A 318 -12.88 12.14 -7.96
CA HIS A 318 -12.80 10.73 -8.33
C HIS A 318 -11.33 10.31 -8.35
N LEU A 319 -10.95 9.48 -7.38
CA LEU A 319 -9.61 8.92 -7.29
C LEU A 319 -9.60 7.51 -7.86
N THR A 320 -8.73 7.27 -8.83
CA THR A 320 -8.28 5.93 -9.16
C THR A 320 -7.19 5.55 -8.18
N LEU A 321 -7.38 4.47 -7.43
CA LEU A 321 -6.31 3.95 -6.59
C LEU A 321 -5.21 3.38 -7.49
N PRO A 322 -3.94 3.64 -7.18
CA PRO A 322 -2.87 3.40 -8.12
C PRO A 322 -2.79 1.95 -8.56
N THR A 323 -2.86 1.75 -9.85
CA THR A 323 -2.18 0.64 -10.49
C THR A 323 -0.71 0.95 -10.38
N ILE A 324 0.07 0.06 -9.79
CA ILE A 324 1.50 0.25 -9.67
C ILE A 324 2.08 0.21 -11.08
N LEU A 325 2.28 1.37 -11.65
CA LEU A 325 3.20 1.59 -12.74
C LEU A 325 4.44 2.21 -12.10
N LEU A 326 5.49 1.43 -12.09
CA LEU A 326 6.83 1.92 -11.74
C LEU A 326 7.35 2.83 -12.83
#